data_7931b97488cdd125356a7464f26a5cfa
#
_entry.id   7931b97488cdd125356a7464f26a5cfa
#
_cell.length_a   1.000
_cell.length_b   1.000
_cell.length_c   1.000
_cell.angle_alpha   90.00
_cell.angle_beta   90.00
_cell.angle_gamma   90.00
#
_symmetry.space_group_name_H-M   'P 1'
#
loop_
_entity.id
_entity.type
_entity.pdbx_description
1 polymer ?
#
loop_
_entity_poly.entity_id
_entity_poly.type
_entity_poly.pdbx_seq_one_letter_code
_entity_poly.pdbx_strand_id
1 'polypeptide(L)'
;VLDWLVIGGGIHGTALSLRLLALGKVSRDRIRILDPHEALLARWSANTSRCGMQHLRSPHVHHLDVDPWSLPRLAEARQDETEVLFQPYNRPSLELFRSHCDGLLEELRLEEAHLRGRALSLQSTAGGIRVESDRGALEAKRILLAVSASEHPRWPPWAKALRRQGAAVVHVFDEDARMERWDAMPAVCVVGGGITAVQTARRLASQGKASVVLLARQNLRLHYFDSDPCYLGPKCMKEFLKDRNYERRRRLIRAARRPGTVPPDLAAALAKDVQEGRIAFRTGEVSKALCLPSGKVRMFLDNPPSELETDGVVLATGFESARPGGELVERAIEAFRLPCAPCGYPVLDEHLRWHPSIHVSGGLA
;
A
#
# COMPACT_ATOMS: atom_id res chain seq x y z
N VAL A 1 -18.57 -4.28 -26.23
CA VAL A 1 -17.13 -4.42 -25.91
C VAL A 1 -16.62 -3.09 -25.41
N LEU A 2 -15.98 -3.08 -24.22
CA LEU A 2 -15.37 -1.89 -23.64
C LEU A 2 -14.10 -1.48 -24.43
N ASP A 3 -13.71 -0.22 -24.35
CA ASP A 3 -12.39 0.17 -24.85
C ASP A 3 -11.29 -0.12 -23.83
N TRP A 4 -11.63 0.04 -22.54
CA TRP A 4 -10.74 -0.27 -21.43
C TRP A 4 -11.45 -1.00 -20.29
N LEU A 5 -10.81 -2.03 -19.77
CA LEU A 5 -11.15 -2.62 -18.49
C LEU A 5 -9.90 -2.53 -17.58
N VAL A 6 -10.05 -1.81 -16.48
CA VAL A 6 -9.00 -1.65 -15.46
C VAL A 6 -9.25 -2.69 -14.36
N ILE A 7 -8.24 -3.48 -14.03
CA ILE A 7 -8.29 -4.45 -12.94
C ILE A 7 -7.52 -3.90 -11.76
N GLY A 8 -8.26 -3.49 -10.72
CA GLY A 8 -7.77 -2.83 -9.52
C GLY A 8 -8.17 -1.35 -9.43
N GLY A 9 -9.01 -1.01 -8.45
CA GLY A 9 -9.50 0.34 -8.14
C GLY A 9 -8.69 1.07 -7.05
N GLY A 10 -7.42 0.66 -6.85
CA GLY A 10 -6.48 1.38 -5.98
C GLY A 10 -5.92 2.65 -6.62
N ILE A 11 -4.94 3.29 -5.98
CA ILE A 11 -4.33 4.57 -6.42
C ILE A 11 -3.96 4.56 -7.91
N HIS A 12 -3.29 3.51 -8.40
CA HIS A 12 -2.83 3.45 -9.79
C HIS A 12 -3.99 3.27 -10.78
N GLY A 13 -4.93 2.36 -10.51
CA GLY A 13 -6.06 2.12 -11.40
C GLY A 13 -6.98 3.33 -11.46
N THR A 14 -7.28 3.94 -10.33
CA THR A 14 -8.08 5.15 -10.24
C THR A 14 -7.41 6.33 -10.97
N ALA A 15 -6.13 6.61 -10.68
CA ALA A 15 -5.40 7.71 -11.31
C ALA A 15 -5.32 7.58 -12.84
N LEU A 16 -5.07 6.37 -13.36
CA LEU A 16 -4.99 6.16 -14.81
C LEU A 16 -6.37 6.23 -15.47
N SER A 17 -7.43 5.78 -14.80
CA SER A 17 -8.80 5.92 -15.28
C SER A 17 -9.23 7.39 -15.35
N LEU A 18 -8.94 8.18 -14.31
CA LEU A 18 -9.17 9.64 -14.31
C LEU A 18 -8.44 10.31 -15.46
N ARG A 19 -7.16 9.97 -15.69
CA ARG A 19 -6.36 10.52 -16.80
C ARG A 19 -6.93 10.16 -18.18
N LEU A 20 -7.38 8.91 -18.37
CA LEU A 20 -8.00 8.50 -19.63
C LEU A 20 -9.27 9.29 -19.93
N LEU A 21 -10.10 9.56 -18.93
CA LEU A 21 -11.31 10.37 -19.05
C LEU A 21 -10.99 11.85 -19.24
N ALA A 22 -10.20 12.45 -18.37
CA ALA A 22 -9.85 13.88 -18.40
C ALA A 22 -9.16 14.30 -19.71
N LEU A 23 -8.35 13.41 -20.29
CA LEU A 23 -7.69 13.66 -21.58
C LEU A 23 -8.56 13.28 -22.80
N GLY A 24 -9.83 12.92 -22.60
CA GLY A 24 -10.75 12.54 -23.69
C GLY A 24 -10.31 11.31 -24.49
N LYS A 25 -9.49 10.41 -23.87
CA LYS A 25 -8.98 9.20 -24.55
C LYS A 25 -9.98 8.05 -24.55
N VAL A 26 -10.98 8.13 -23.70
CA VAL A 26 -12.09 7.17 -23.60
C VAL A 26 -13.33 7.89 -23.08
N SER A 27 -14.52 7.48 -23.52
CA SER A 27 -15.78 7.92 -22.92
C SER A 27 -16.13 7.03 -21.72
N ARG A 28 -16.88 7.57 -20.76
CA ARG A 28 -17.21 6.89 -19.49
C ARG A 28 -18.00 5.61 -19.68
N ASP A 29 -18.84 5.51 -20.68
CA ASP A 29 -19.59 4.30 -21.04
C ASP A 29 -18.68 3.17 -21.58
N ARG A 30 -17.46 3.53 -22.04
CA ARG A 30 -16.49 2.61 -22.67
C ARG A 30 -15.36 2.17 -21.75
N ILE A 31 -15.33 2.59 -20.49
CA ILE A 31 -14.37 2.17 -19.46
C ILE A 31 -15.10 1.53 -18.28
N ARG A 32 -14.51 0.48 -17.70
CA ARG A 32 -14.92 -0.09 -16.41
C ARG A 32 -13.69 -0.37 -15.55
N ILE A 33 -13.88 -0.30 -14.23
CA ILE A 33 -12.87 -0.60 -13.22
C ILE A 33 -13.40 -1.75 -12.37
N LEU A 34 -12.79 -2.91 -12.50
CA LEU A 34 -13.15 -4.10 -11.74
C LEU A 34 -12.28 -4.20 -10.49
N ASP A 35 -12.89 -4.10 -9.31
CA ASP A 35 -12.22 -4.16 -8.02
C ASP A 35 -13.08 -4.94 -7.01
N PRO A 36 -12.51 -5.79 -6.14
CA PRO A 36 -13.30 -6.56 -5.18
C PRO A 36 -13.92 -5.72 -4.05
N HIS A 37 -13.44 -4.51 -3.82
CA HIS A 37 -13.92 -3.63 -2.74
C HIS A 37 -15.16 -2.85 -3.15
N GLU A 38 -15.83 -2.23 -2.17
CA GLU A 38 -17.13 -1.57 -2.36
C GLU A 38 -17.05 -0.25 -3.15
N ALA A 39 -15.92 0.43 -3.12
CA ALA A 39 -15.69 1.70 -3.79
C ALA A 39 -14.24 1.79 -4.29
N LEU A 40 -14.00 2.73 -5.19
CA LEU A 40 -12.64 3.08 -5.59
C LEU A 40 -11.84 3.58 -4.39
N LEU A 41 -10.54 3.29 -4.35
CA LEU A 41 -9.62 3.64 -3.24
C LEU A 41 -9.99 3.02 -1.87
N ALA A 42 -11.05 2.21 -1.75
CA ALA A 42 -11.54 1.70 -0.45
C ALA A 42 -10.43 0.98 0.35
N ARG A 43 -9.65 0.09 -0.29
CA ARG A 43 -8.55 -0.60 0.39
C ARG A 43 -7.44 0.36 0.85
N TRP A 44 -7.09 1.33 0.02
CA TRP A 44 -6.10 2.35 0.38
C TRP A 44 -6.58 3.18 1.56
N SER A 45 -7.85 3.62 1.52
CA SER A 45 -8.49 4.38 2.60
C SER A 45 -8.55 3.60 3.90
N ALA A 46 -8.92 2.31 3.84
CA ALA A 46 -8.92 1.43 5.01
C ALA A 46 -7.51 1.27 5.61
N ASN A 47 -6.50 1.03 4.78
CA ASN A 47 -5.13 0.84 5.24
C ASN A 47 -4.54 2.08 5.88
N THR A 48 -4.79 3.28 5.31
CA THR A 48 -4.32 4.55 5.87
C THR A 48 -5.01 4.90 7.19
N SER A 49 -6.31 4.60 7.31
CA SER A 49 -7.07 4.77 8.56
C SER A 49 -6.60 3.81 9.65
N ARG A 50 -6.44 2.52 9.32
CA ARG A 50 -6.02 1.49 10.29
C ARG A 50 -4.68 1.80 10.93
N CYS A 51 -3.70 2.27 10.16
CA CYS A 51 -2.42 2.65 10.73
C CYS A 51 -2.38 4.05 11.36
N GLY A 52 -3.45 4.86 11.23
CA GLY A 52 -3.50 6.21 11.77
C GLY A 52 -2.58 7.19 11.03
N MET A 53 -2.51 7.06 9.70
CA MET A 53 -1.74 7.99 8.87
C MET A 53 -2.32 9.41 8.99
N GLN A 54 -1.48 10.38 9.32
CA GLN A 54 -1.86 11.80 9.39
C GLN A 54 -1.45 12.56 8.12
N HIS A 55 -0.25 12.29 7.60
CA HIS A 55 0.29 12.89 6.38
C HIS A 55 0.83 11.82 5.44
N LEU A 56 0.69 12.05 4.16
CA LEU A 56 1.31 11.19 3.15
C LEU A 56 2.84 11.27 3.26
N ARG A 57 3.51 10.23 2.81
CA ARG A 57 4.97 10.24 2.70
C ARG A 57 5.46 10.94 1.43
N SER A 58 4.65 10.93 0.37
CA SER A 58 4.92 11.57 -0.90
C SER A 58 4.63 13.07 -0.86
N PRO A 59 5.35 13.90 -1.65
CA PRO A 59 5.06 15.32 -1.77
C PRO A 59 3.74 15.57 -2.51
N HIS A 60 3.20 16.78 -2.36
CA HIS A 60 1.90 17.21 -2.90
C HIS A 60 1.75 17.05 -4.43
N VAL A 61 2.85 17.04 -5.19
CA VAL A 61 2.83 16.84 -6.64
C VAL A 61 2.49 15.41 -7.07
N HIS A 62 2.46 14.47 -6.13
CA HIS A 62 2.10 13.07 -6.38
C HIS A 62 0.64 12.83 -5.99
N HIS A 63 -0.27 13.21 -6.87
CA HIS A 63 -1.72 13.04 -6.72
C HIS A 63 -2.35 12.42 -8.00
N LEU A 64 -3.68 12.31 -8.03
CA LEU A 64 -4.37 11.56 -9.07
C LEU A 64 -4.67 12.40 -10.32
N ASP A 65 -4.72 13.73 -10.21
CA ASP A 65 -5.10 14.64 -11.29
C ASP A 65 -4.04 14.69 -12.42
N VAL A 66 -4.50 15.12 -13.59
CA VAL A 66 -3.64 15.45 -14.73
C VAL A 66 -2.94 16.80 -14.56
N ASP A 67 -3.58 17.74 -13.87
CA ASP A 67 -3.01 19.04 -13.53
C ASP A 67 -2.15 18.95 -12.28
N PRO A 68 -0.81 19.12 -12.35
CA PRO A 68 0.09 18.96 -11.22
C PRO A 68 -0.13 19.99 -10.09
N TRP A 69 -0.91 21.04 -10.34
CA TRP A 69 -1.16 22.11 -9.39
C TRP A 69 -2.55 22.04 -8.71
N SER A 70 -3.37 21.06 -9.03
CA SER A 70 -4.73 20.96 -8.47
C SER A 70 -4.73 20.77 -6.96
N LEU A 71 -3.91 19.86 -6.42
CA LEU A 71 -3.77 19.66 -4.98
C LEU A 71 -3.15 20.86 -4.25
N PRO A 72 -2.06 21.50 -4.75
CA PRO A 72 -1.58 22.78 -4.22
C PRO A 72 -2.66 23.86 -4.13
N ARG A 73 -3.45 24.07 -5.17
CA ARG A 73 -4.54 25.06 -5.15
C ARG A 73 -5.61 24.72 -4.11
N LEU A 74 -5.97 23.45 -3.96
CA LEU A 74 -6.89 23.04 -2.91
C LEU A 74 -6.31 23.30 -1.52
N ALA A 75 -5.00 23.10 -1.32
CA ALA A 75 -4.32 23.42 -0.06
C ALA A 75 -4.35 24.93 0.24
N GLU A 76 -4.10 25.77 -0.80
CA GLU A 76 -4.17 27.23 -0.67
C GLU A 76 -5.58 27.71 -0.28
N ALA A 77 -6.63 27.10 -0.82
CA ALA A 77 -8.01 27.41 -0.48
C ALA A 77 -8.39 27.02 0.98
N ARG A 78 -7.56 26.22 1.65
CA ARG A 78 -7.75 25.74 3.03
C ARG A 78 -6.68 26.28 4.00
N GLN A 79 -6.12 27.46 3.73
CA GLN A 79 -5.03 28.04 4.54
C GLN A 79 -5.35 28.24 6.02
N ASP A 80 -6.63 28.32 6.38
CA ASP A 80 -7.08 28.45 7.77
C ASP A 80 -7.04 27.11 8.55
N GLU A 81 -6.80 25.98 7.87
CA GLU A 81 -6.64 24.67 8.50
C GLU A 81 -5.18 24.44 8.90
N THR A 82 -4.93 24.01 10.12
CA THR A 82 -3.57 23.74 10.60
C THR A 82 -2.96 22.54 9.88
N GLU A 83 -1.72 22.69 9.40
CA GLU A 83 -0.86 21.61 8.86
C GLU A 83 -1.40 20.83 7.65
N VAL A 84 -2.10 21.49 6.72
CA VAL A 84 -2.53 20.83 5.46
C VAL A 84 -1.38 20.31 4.60
N LEU A 85 -0.20 21.01 4.64
CA LEU A 85 1.04 20.62 3.95
C LEU A 85 2.22 20.59 4.92
N PHE A 86 2.77 19.42 5.16
CA PHE A 86 3.89 19.23 6.10
C PHE A 86 5.27 19.42 5.43
N GLN A 87 6.08 20.30 6.02
CA GLN A 87 7.41 20.62 5.51
C GLN A 87 8.44 19.52 5.83
N PRO A 88 9.60 19.43 5.11
CA PRO A 88 10.08 20.36 4.07
C PRO A 88 9.61 20.04 2.65
N TYR A 89 8.85 18.98 2.43
CA TYR A 89 8.48 18.50 1.09
C TYR A 89 7.00 18.74 0.75
N ASN A 90 6.31 19.61 1.47
CA ASN A 90 4.88 19.88 1.27
C ASN A 90 4.07 18.57 1.18
N ARG A 91 4.26 17.67 2.14
CA ARG A 91 3.53 16.41 2.20
C ARG A 91 2.09 16.68 2.64
N PRO A 92 1.08 16.30 1.84
CA PRO A 92 -0.30 16.62 2.18
C PRO A 92 -0.78 15.85 3.41
N SER A 93 -1.66 16.47 4.20
CA SER A 93 -2.43 15.73 5.17
C SER A 93 -3.29 14.66 4.47
N LEU A 94 -3.61 13.59 5.20
CA LEU A 94 -4.45 12.53 4.66
C LEU A 94 -5.83 13.06 4.28
N GLU A 95 -6.36 13.99 5.07
CA GLU A 95 -7.66 14.62 4.84
C GLU A 95 -7.67 15.44 3.54
N LEU A 96 -6.68 16.34 3.36
CA LEU A 96 -6.53 17.10 2.13
C LEU A 96 -6.45 16.19 0.90
N PHE A 97 -5.62 15.13 0.97
CA PHE A 97 -5.46 14.21 -0.14
C PHE A 97 -6.75 13.43 -0.45
N ARG A 98 -7.50 13.00 0.58
CA ARG A 98 -8.80 12.34 0.42
C ARG A 98 -9.81 13.27 -0.24
N SER A 99 -9.98 14.49 0.29
CA SER A 99 -10.90 15.47 -0.29
C SER A 99 -10.56 15.78 -1.75
N HIS A 100 -9.28 15.85 -2.08
CA HIS A 100 -8.86 16.02 -3.48
C HIS A 100 -9.23 14.82 -4.34
N CYS A 101 -9.03 13.60 -3.85
CA CYS A 101 -9.45 12.38 -4.56
C CYS A 101 -10.97 12.34 -4.76
N ASP A 102 -11.73 12.61 -3.71
CA ASP A 102 -13.20 12.58 -3.73
C ASP A 102 -13.75 13.60 -4.73
N GLY A 103 -13.22 14.83 -4.74
CA GLY A 103 -13.58 15.85 -5.72
C GLY A 103 -13.34 15.42 -7.18
N LEU A 104 -12.20 14.77 -7.46
CA LEU A 104 -11.91 14.25 -8.80
C LEU A 104 -12.83 13.10 -9.20
N LEU A 105 -13.15 12.21 -8.27
CA LEU A 105 -14.07 11.08 -8.52
C LEU A 105 -15.47 11.60 -8.83
N GLU A 106 -15.94 12.62 -8.11
CA GLU A 106 -17.23 13.27 -8.32
C GLU A 106 -17.28 14.03 -9.64
N GLU A 107 -16.31 14.90 -9.92
CA GLU A 107 -16.22 15.72 -11.13
C GLU A 107 -16.31 14.87 -12.40
N LEU A 108 -15.56 13.78 -12.46
CA LEU A 108 -15.54 12.88 -13.61
C LEU A 108 -16.55 11.72 -13.49
N ARG A 109 -17.31 11.69 -12.40
CA ARG A 109 -18.31 10.64 -12.08
C ARG A 109 -17.71 9.24 -12.27
N LEU A 110 -16.47 9.04 -11.78
CA LEU A 110 -15.72 7.81 -12.04
C LEU A 110 -16.32 6.59 -11.32
N GLU A 111 -17.01 6.80 -10.19
CA GLU A 111 -17.68 5.71 -9.45
C GLU A 111 -18.74 4.99 -10.32
N GLU A 112 -19.31 5.62 -11.34
CA GLU A 112 -20.22 4.98 -12.29
C GLU A 112 -19.53 3.91 -13.17
N ALA A 113 -18.21 4.00 -13.31
CA ALA A 113 -17.42 3.02 -14.03
C ALA A 113 -16.95 1.86 -13.15
N HIS A 114 -17.14 1.95 -11.82
CA HIS A 114 -16.75 0.91 -10.87
C HIS A 114 -17.68 -0.31 -10.96
N LEU A 115 -17.07 -1.49 -11.00
CA LEU A 115 -17.75 -2.79 -10.91
C LEU A 115 -17.12 -3.57 -9.76
N ARG A 116 -17.94 -3.90 -8.77
CA ARG A 116 -17.47 -4.73 -7.67
C ARG A 116 -17.35 -6.19 -8.13
N GLY A 117 -16.13 -6.72 -8.09
CA GLY A 117 -15.84 -8.11 -8.44
C GLY A 117 -14.36 -8.39 -8.52
N ARG A 118 -13.99 -9.64 -8.48
CA ARG A 118 -12.61 -10.12 -8.56
C ARG A 118 -12.36 -10.76 -9.92
N ALA A 119 -11.36 -10.26 -10.65
CA ALA A 119 -10.90 -10.90 -11.89
C ALA A 119 -10.22 -12.25 -11.57
N LEU A 120 -10.56 -13.28 -12.33
CA LEU A 120 -10.10 -14.66 -12.13
C LEU A 120 -9.16 -15.14 -13.25
N SER A 121 -9.46 -14.78 -14.50
CA SER A 121 -8.65 -15.13 -15.66
C SER A 121 -8.86 -14.18 -16.83
N LEU A 122 -7.91 -14.19 -17.76
CA LEU A 122 -7.95 -13.46 -19.03
C LEU A 122 -7.87 -14.44 -20.19
N GLN A 123 -8.64 -14.22 -21.24
CA GLN A 123 -8.67 -15.03 -22.45
C GLN A 123 -8.70 -14.12 -23.67
N SER A 124 -7.97 -14.50 -24.72
CA SER A 124 -7.99 -13.76 -26.00
C SER A 124 -9.27 -14.08 -26.76
N THR A 125 -9.88 -13.06 -27.37
CA THR A 125 -11.05 -13.19 -28.25
C THR A 125 -10.78 -12.46 -29.56
N ALA A 126 -11.64 -12.66 -30.56
CA ALA A 126 -11.52 -11.92 -31.84
C ALA A 126 -11.71 -10.39 -31.66
N GLY A 127 -12.42 -9.96 -30.60
CA GLY A 127 -12.73 -8.54 -30.32
C GLY A 127 -11.83 -7.89 -29.27
N GLY A 128 -10.91 -8.65 -28.66
CA GLY A 128 -10.06 -8.14 -27.56
C GLY A 128 -9.72 -9.18 -26.52
N ILE A 129 -10.01 -8.87 -25.27
CA ILE A 129 -9.75 -9.75 -24.12
C ILE A 129 -11.04 -9.91 -23.32
N ARG A 130 -11.40 -11.15 -23.07
CA ARG A 130 -12.44 -11.55 -22.15
C ARG A 130 -11.82 -11.78 -20.76
N VAL A 131 -12.38 -11.15 -19.76
CA VAL A 131 -12.00 -11.29 -18.35
C VAL A 131 -13.13 -12.02 -17.63
N GLU A 132 -12.84 -13.21 -17.11
CA GLU A 132 -13.75 -13.92 -16.22
C GLU A 132 -13.60 -13.33 -14.81
N SER A 133 -14.72 -13.09 -14.13
CA SER A 133 -14.78 -12.64 -12.76
C SER A 133 -15.77 -13.43 -11.94
N ASP A 134 -15.76 -13.26 -10.62
CA ASP A 134 -16.74 -13.84 -9.69
C ASP A 134 -18.16 -13.26 -9.87
N ARG A 135 -18.34 -12.27 -10.75
CA ARG A 135 -19.59 -11.59 -11.07
C ARG A 135 -20.02 -11.75 -12.54
N GLY A 136 -19.32 -12.59 -13.29
CA GLY A 136 -19.55 -12.80 -14.72
C GLY A 136 -18.41 -12.31 -15.58
N ALA A 137 -18.58 -12.43 -16.88
CA ALA A 137 -17.55 -12.11 -17.85
C ALA A 137 -17.69 -10.67 -18.41
N LEU A 138 -16.56 -10.03 -18.62
CA LEU A 138 -16.45 -8.71 -19.25
C LEU A 138 -15.54 -8.82 -20.47
N GLU A 139 -15.80 -8.02 -21.51
CA GLU A 139 -14.97 -7.99 -22.70
C GLU A 139 -14.50 -6.57 -23.01
N ALA A 140 -13.18 -6.42 -23.25
CA ALA A 140 -12.56 -5.14 -23.53
C ALA A 140 -11.47 -5.27 -24.60
N LYS A 141 -11.26 -4.19 -25.37
CA LYS A 141 -10.14 -4.11 -26.33
C LYS A 141 -8.78 -4.06 -25.63
N ARG A 142 -8.74 -3.44 -24.45
CA ARG A 142 -7.50 -3.25 -23.67
C ARG A 142 -7.76 -3.49 -22.19
N ILE A 143 -6.79 -4.13 -21.54
CA ILE A 143 -6.76 -4.37 -20.10
C ILE A 143 -5.64 -3.54 -19.47
N LEU A 144 -5.92 -2.91 -18.34
CA LEU A 144 -4.90 -2.35 -17.44
C LEU A 144 -4.86 -3.17 -16.16
N LEU A 145 -3.76 -3.86 -15.90
CA LEU A 145 -3.50 -4.54 -14.65
C LEU A 145 -2.88 -3.55 -13.65
N ALA A 146 -3.68 -3.04 -12.71
CA ALA A 146 -3.28 -2.15 -11.64
C ALA A 146 -3.31 -2.85 -10.27
N VAL A 147 -2.83 -4.09 -10.25
CA VAL A 147 -2.84 -5.00 -9.09
C VAL A 147 -1.72 -4.68 -8.11
N SER A 148 -1.97 -4.91 -6.82
CA SER A 148 -1.08 -4.55 -5.74
C SER A 148 -0.58 -5.77 -4.95
N ALA A 149 0.61 -5.65 -4.34
CA ALA A 149 1.10 -6.59 -3.32
C ALA A 149 0.43 -6.40 -1.95
N SER A 150 -0.40 -5.38 -1.77
CA SER A 150 -1.03 -5.07 -0.47
C SER A 150 -2.04 -6.13 0.00
N GLU A 151 -2.42 -7.07 -0.85
CA GLU A 151 -3.27 -8.22 -0.48
C GLU A 151 -2.52 -9.31 0.28
N HIS A 152 -1.18 -9.26 0.31
CA HIS A 152 -0.34 -10.27 0.95
C HIS A 152 0.49 -9.68 2.10
N PRO A 153 -0.12 -9.37 3.27
CA PRO A 153 0.62 -8.96 4.46
C PRO A 153 1.61 -10.04 4.88
N ARG A 154 2.80 -9.62 5.29
CA ARG A 154 3.84 -10.56 5.72
C ARG A 154 3.65 -10.96 7.17
N TRP A 155 3.32 -12.23 7.38
CA TRP A 155 3.17 -12.84 8.68
C TRP A 155 4.42 -13.64 9.06
N PRO A 156 5.16 -13.27 10.12
CA PRO A 156 6.26 -14.09 10.64
C PRO A 156 5.76 -15.49 11.07
N PRO A 157 6.61 -16.53 10.96
CA PRO A 157 6.20 -17.91 11.33
C PRO A 157 5.64 -18.03 12.75
N TRP A 158 6.25 -17.36 13.74
CA TRP A 158 5.77 -17.35 15.11
C TRP A 158 4.38 -16.73 15.25
N ALA A 159 4.08 -15.67 14.51
CA ALA A 159 2.77 -15.01 14.53
C ALA A 159 1.68 -15.87 13.86
N LYS A 160 2.02 -16.58 12.76
CA LYS A 160 1.14 -17.57 12.16
C LYS A 160 0.80 -18.70 13.15
N ALA A 161 1.78 -19.13 13.94
CA ALA A 161 1.57 -20.15 14.97
C ALA A 161 0.63 -19.64 16.09
N LEU A 162 0.82 -18.41 16.57
CA LEU A 162 -0.07 -17.77 17.54
C LEU A 162 -1.52 -17.65 17.02
N ARG A 163 -1.70 -17.22 15.77
CA ARG A 163 -3.04 -17.09 15.16
C ARG A 163 -3.76 -18.44 15.15
N ARG A 164 -3.06 -19.53 14.82
CA ARG A 164 -3.64 -20.90 14.86
C ARG A 164 -4.02 -21.36 16.26
N GLN A 165 -3.37 -20.84 17.31
CA GLN A 165 -3.70 -21.10 18.71
C GLN A 165 -4.85 -20.21 19.23
N GLY A 166 -5.43 -19.34 18.40
CA GLY A 166 -6.50 -18.43 18.79
C GLY A 166 -6.04 -17.21 19.59
N ALA A 167 -4.73 -16.96 19.68
CA ALA A 167 -4.19 -15.78 20.36
C ALA A 167 -4.63 -14.49 19.68
N ALA A 168 -4.69 -13.39 20.44
CA ALA A 168 -4.99 -12.07 19.92
C ALA A 168 -3.81 -11.52 19.10
N VAL A 169 -3.75 -11.87 17.82
CA VAL A 169 -2.75 -11.39 16.87
C VAL A 169 -3.41 -11.02 15.55
N VAL A 170 -3.02 -9.87 14.97
CA VAL A 170 -3.53 -9.37 13.69
C VAL A 170 -2.41 -8.69 12.92
N HIS A 171 -2.48 -8.70 11.59
CA HIS A 171 -1.70 -7.77 10.80
C HIS A 171 -2.54 -6.51 10.55
N VAL A 172 -1.96 -5.32 10.71
CA VAL A 172 -2.68 -4.03 10.58
C VAL A 172 -3.39 -3.87 9.23
N PHE A 173 -2.91 -4.58 8.20
CA PHE A 173 -3.48 -4.56 6.85
C PHE A 173 -4.31 -5.81 6.50
N ASP A 174 -4.61 -6.67 7.45
CA ASP A 174 -5.59 -7.73 7.23
C ASP A 174 -6.98 -7.11 6.96
N GLU A 175 -7.78 -7.74 6.11
CA GLU A 175 -9.11 -7.22 5.75
C GLU A 175 -10.04 -7.17 6.97
N ASP A 176 -9.93 -8.15 7.85
CA ASP A 176 -10.70 -8.30 9.07
C ASP A 176 -10.11 -7.56 10.28
N ALA A 177 -9.02 -6.79 10.10
CA ALA A 177 -8.41 -6.00 11.17
C ALA A 177 -9.34 -4.87 11.63
N ARG A 178 -10.09 -5.14 12.70
CA ARG A 178 -10.94 -4.17 13.39
C ARG A 178 -10.14 -3.49 14.47
N MET A 179 -9.62 -2.30 14.20
CA MET A 179 -8.69 -1.61 15.09
C MET A 179 -9.35 -1.16 16.42
N GLU A 180 -10.68 -0.99 16.44
CA GLU A 180 -11.46 -0.66 17.65
C GLU A 180 -11.31 -1.73 18.75
N ARG A 181 -11.17 -3.00 18.37
CA ARG A 181 -10.88 -4.09 19.31
C ARG A 181 -9.52 -3.89 20.01
N TRP A 182 -8.54 -3.39 19.27
CA TRP A 182 -7.18 -3.18 19.77
C TRP A 182 -7.08 -1.92 20.62
N ASP A 183 -7.88 -0.92 20.32
CA ASP A 183 -8.01 0.31 21.11
C ASP A 183 -8.55 0.03 22.53
N ALA A 184 -9.30 -1.06 22.71
CA ALA A 184 -9.88 -1.46 23.99
C ALA A 184 -9.00 -2.42 24.81
N MET A 185 -7.87 -2.91 24.28
CA MET A 185 -6.98 -3.84 24.98
C MET A 185 -6.11 -3.11 26.02
N PRO A 186 -5.88 -3.72 27.22
CA PRO A 186 -5.05 -3.11 28.27
C PRO A 186 -3.58 -2.95 27.86
N ALA A 187 -3.02 -3.94 27.15
CA ALA A 187 -1.64 -3.91 26.67
C ALA A 187 -1.53 -4.44 25.24
N VAL A 188 -0.89 -3.67 24.36
CA VAL A 188 -0.71 -4.04 22.95
C VAL A 188 0.75 -3.89 22.55
N CYS A 189 1.30 -4.92 21.90
CA CYS A 189 2.61 -4.86 21.27
C CYS A 189 2.46 -4.68 19.76
N VAL A 190 2.99 -3.59 19.22
CA VAL A 190 3.10 -3.34 17.77
C VAL A 190 4.47 -3.82 17.31
N VAL A 191 4.50 -4.79 16.38
CA VAL A 191 5.74 -5.40 15.88
C VAL A 191 6.08 -4.87 14.50
N GLY A 192 7.17 -4.13 14.39
CA GLY A 192 7.68 -3.56 13.15
C GLY A 192 8.58 -2.34 13.38
N GLY A 193 9.44 -2.01 12.42
CA GLY A 193 10.39 -0.88 12.53
C GLY A 193 10.23 0.18 11.43
N GLY A 194 9.12 0.16 10.70
CA GLY A 194 8.84 1.10 9.60
C GLY A 194 7.76 2.12 9.96
N ILE A 195 7.47 3.01 9.00
CA ILE A 195 6.48 4.09 9.14
C ILE A 195 5.13 3.58 9.67
N THR A 196 4.63 2.47 9.12
CA THR A 196 3.34 1.87 9.53
C THR A 196 3.34 1.47 11.00
N ALA A 197 4.44 0.88 11.49
CA ALA A 197 4.54 0.47 12.89
C ALA A 197 4.50 1.66 13.84
N VAL A 198 5.25 2.72 13.51
CA VAL A 198 5.25 3.97 14.31
C VAL A 198 3.88 4.63 14.31
N GLN A 199 3.24 4.76 13.15
CA GLN A 199 1.90 5.34 13.03
C GLN A 199 0.88 4.51 13.82
N THR A 200 0.91 3.18 13.72
CA THR A 200 -0.01 2.28 14.44
C THR A 200 0.18 2.39 15.96
N ALA A 201 1.43 2.39 16.44
CA ALA A 201 1.70 2.53 17.86
C ALA A 201 1.22 3.88 18.41
N ARG A 202 1.47 4.98 17.69
CA ARG A 202 1.00 6.32 18.06
C ARG A 202 -0.53 6.43 18.05
N ARG A 203 -1.19 5.83 17.04
CA ARG A 203 -2.66 5.76 16.99
C ARG A 203 -3.22 5.06 18.23
N LEU A 204 -2.72 3.88 18.56
CA LEU A 204 -3.16 3.13 19.74
C LEU A 204 -2.91 3.92 21.04
N ALA A 205 -1.73 4.52 21.17
CA ALA A 205 -1.39 5.33 22.35
C ALA A 205 -2.26 6.60 22.50
N SER A 206 -2.70 7.20 21.37
CA SER A 206 -3.57 8.40 21.42
C SER A 206 -4.96 8.12 21.98
N GLN A 207 -5.43 6.86 21.99
CA GLN A 207 -6.69 6.47 22.61
C GLN A 207 -6.62 6.41 24.15
N GLY A 208 -5.42 6.50 24.73
CA GLY A 208 -5.17 6.65 26.17
C GLY A 208 -5.54 5.47 27.06
N LYS A 209 -5.92 4.32 26.50
CA LYS A 209 -6.40 3.14 27.24
C LYS A 209 -5.41 2.00 27.30
N ALA A 210 -4.55 1.88 26.32
CA ALA A 210 -3.61 0.77 26.20
C ALA A 210 -2.20 1.15 26.65
N SER A 211 -1.50 0.23 27.33
CA SER A 211 -0.04 0.24 27.42
C SER A 211 0.53 -0.24 26.08
N VAL A 212 1.16 0.66 25.33
CA VAL A 212 1.64 0.36 23.98
C VAL A 212 3.15 0.12 23.98
N VAL A 213 3.57 -1.05 23.50
CA VAL A 213 4.97 -1.34 23.21
C VAL A 213 5.18 -1.35 21.70
N LEU A 214 6.12 -0.54 21.19
CA LEU A 214 6.62 -0.65 19.83
C LEU A 214 7.90 -1.48 19.83
N LEU A 215 7.83 -2.68 19.25
CA LEU A 215 8.94 -3.61 19.13
C LEU A 215 9.52 -3.62 17.73
N ALA A 216 10.77 -3.20 17.57
CA ALA A 216 11.50 -3.21 16.31
C ALA A 216 12.76 -4.08 16.42
N ARG A 217 13.19 -4.73 15.32
CA ARG A 217 14.42 -5.54 15.33
C ARG A 217 15.69 -4.74 15.55
N GLN A 218 15.65 -3.45 15.29
CA GLN A 218 16.77 -2.52 15.42
C GLN A 218 16.23 -1.10 15.59
N ASN A 219 17.11 -0.16 15.91
CA ASN A 219 16.78 1.26 15.94
C ASN A 219 16.15 1.73 14.61
N LEU A 220 15.29 2.74 14.68
CA LEU A 220 14.60 3.27 13.52
C LEU A 220 15.61 3.88 12.53
N ARG A 221 15.43 3.56 11.27
CA ARG A 221 16.20 4.17 10.17
C ARG A 221 15.44 5.35 9.62
N LEU A 222 16.07 6.53 9.63
CA LEU A 222 15.41 7.78 9.27
C LEU A 222 15.63 8.12 7.80
N HIS A 223 14.54 8.25 7.05
CA HIS A 223 14.53 8.79 5.69
C HIS A 223 13.16 9.40 5.38
N TYR A 224 13.12 10.54 4.72
CA TYR A 224 11.86 11.14 4.29
C TYR A 224 11.11 10.24 3.32
N PHE A 225 11.77 9.67 2.33
CA PHE A 225 11.16 8.81 1.30
C PHE A 225 11.56 7.34 1.46
N ASP A 226 10.75 6.45 0.92
CA ASP A 226 11.00 5.00 0.91
C ASP A 226 11.89 4.56 -0.26
N SER A 227 12.27 5.50 -1.11
CA SER A 227 13.26 5.32 -2.18
C SER A 227 14.18 6.53 -2.26
N ASP A 228 15.27 6.39 -3.00
CA ASP A 228 16.14 7.52 -3.28
C ASP A 228 15.39 8.56 -4.11
N PRO A 229 15.32 9.84 -3.65
CA PRO A 229 14.56 10.89 -4.33
C PRO A 229 15.03 11.20 -5.75
N CYS A 230 16.23 10.79 -6.16
CA CYS A 230 16.68 10.99 -7.54
C CYS A 230 15.81 10.22 -8.56
N TYR A 231 15.11 9.16 -8.12
CA TYR A 231 14.18 8.39 -8.95
C TYR A 231 12.74 8.96 -8.99
N LEU A 232 12.47 10.04 -8.24
CA LEU A 232 11.20 10.76 -8.33
C LEU A 232 11.11 11.69 -9.55
N GLY A 233 12.22 11.83 -10.27
CA GLY A 233 12.34 12.70 -11.45
C GLY A 233 13.34 12.16 -12.46
N PRO A 234 13.67 12.91 -13.51
CA PRO A 234 14.48 12.44 -14.63
C PRO A 234 15.95 12.20 -14.26
N LYS A 235 16.44 12.71 -13.13
CA LYS A 235 17.86 12.65 -12.75
C LYS A 235 18.46 11.25 -12.80
N CYS A 236 17.81 10.28 -12.13
CA CYS A 236 18.26 8.88 -12.15
C CYS A 236 17.41 8.01 -13.10
N MET A 237 16.16 8.40 -13.39
CA MET A 237 15.28 7.64 -14.27
C MET A 237 15.79 7.60 -15.71
N LYS A 238 16.45 8.65 -16.21
CA LYS A 238 17.00 8.67 -17.57
C LYS A 238 18.00 7.54 -17.83
N GLU A 239 18.92 7.31 -16.90
CA GLU A 239 19.91 6.22 -17.03
C GLU A 239 19.30 4.86 -16.72
N PHE A 240 18.37 4.78 -15.76
CA PHE A 240 17.64 3.55 -15.47
C PHE A 240 16.84 3.05 -16.67
N LEU A 241 16.17 3.92 -17.40
CA LEU A 241 15.37 3.56 -18.58
C LEU A 241 16.22 3.11 -19.77
N LYS A 242 17.47 3.59 -19.91
CA LYS A 242 18.42 3.14 -20.93
C LYS A 242 18.96 1.73 -20.69
N ASP A 243 18.97 1.29 -19.42
CA ASP A 243 19.51 -0.01 -19.06
C ASP A 243 18.62 -1.14 -19.55
N ARG A 244 19.13 -1.95 -20.50
CA ARG A 244 18.42 -3.11 -21.06
C ARG A 244 18.63 -4.39 -20.24
N ASN A 245 19.47 -4.38 -19.22
CA ASN A 245 19.70 -5.53 -18.36
C ASN A 245 18.69 -5.55 -17.19
N TYR A 246 17.67 -6.39 -17.29
CA TYR A 246 16.60 -6.49 -16.30
C TYR A 246 17.09 -6.91 -14.91
N GLU A 247 18.12 -7.75 -14.80
CA GLU A 247 18.71 -8.13 -13.51
C GLU A 247 19.42 -6.95 -12.85
N ARG A 248 20.15 -6.14 -13.65
CA ARG A 248 20.78 -4.91 -13.17
C ARG A 248 19.71 -3.88 -12.74
N ARG A 249 18.66 -3.69 -13.55
CA ARG A 249 17.52 -2.84 -13.18
C ARG A 249 16.90 -3.31 -11.86
N ARG A 250 16.69 -4.62 -11.67
CA ARG A 250 16.14 -5.17 -10.43
C ARG A 250 17.05 -4.94 -9.23
N ARG A 251 18.35 -5.05 -9.38
CA ARG A 251 19.33 -4.70 -8.33
C ARG A 251 19.29 -3.21 -8.00
N LEU A 252 19.21 -2.34 -8.99
CA LEU A 252 19.08 -0.89 -8.80
C LEU A 252 17.80 -0.54 -8.04
N ILE A 253 16.66 -1.11 -8.40
CA ILE A 253 15.39 -0.92 -7.67
C ILE A 253 15.54 -1.33 -6.20
N ARG A 254 16.15 -2.50 -5.93
CA ARG A 254 16.36 -2.97 -4.56
C ARG A 254 17.31 -2.06 -3.77
N ALA A 255 18.37 -1.58 -4.40
CA ALA A 255 19.33 -0.67 -3.79
C ALA A 255 18.74 0.73 -3.52
N ALA A 256 17.91 1.24 -4.44
CA ALA A 256 17.23 2.51 -4.31
C ALA A 256 16.14 2.51 -3.23
N ARG A 257 15.49 1.36 -3.01
CA ARG A 257 14.44 1.22 -1.99
C ARG A 257 15.01 1.18 -0.58
N ARG A 258 14.30 1.85 0.32
CA ARG A 258 14.63 1.97 1.76
C ARG A 258 13.50 1.43 2.62
N PRO A 259 13.20 0.11 2.56
CA PRO A 259 12.11 -0.48 3.30
C PRO A 259 12.31 -0.35 4.80
N GLY A 260 11.22 -0.19 5.55
CA GLY A 260 11.26 -0.10 7.01
C GLY A 260 11.93 1.18 7.52
N THR A 261 11.88 2.27 6.79
CA THR A 261 12.36 3.59 7.22
C THR A 261 11.19 4.48 7.68
N VAL A 262 11.53 5.49 8.51
CA VAL A 262 10.58 6.41 9.12
C VAL A 262 10.99 7.83 8.80
N PRO A 263 10.07 8.75 8.44
CA PRO A 263 10.39 10.17 8.30
C PRO A 263 10.86 10.76 9.62
N PRO A 264 11.83 11.71 9.59
CA PRO A 264 12.41 12.31 10.80
C PRO A 264 11.38 12.97 11.72
N ASP A 265 10.37 13.63 11.16
CA ASP A 265 9.27 14.25 11.91
C ASP A 265 8.44 13.23 12.69
N LEU A 266 8.10 12.12 12.07
CA LEU A 266 7.36 11.05 12.72
C LEU A 266 8.20 10.34 13.80
N ALA A 267 9.52 10.22 13.57
CA ALA A 267 10.42 9.68 14.58
C ALA A 267 10.56 10.63 15.79
N ALA A 268 10.62 11.95 15.55
CA ALA A 268 10.62 12.96 16.62
C ALA A 268 9.31 12.92 17.42
N ALA A 269 8.17 12.77 16.75
CA ALA A 269 6.88 12.62 17.41
C ALA A 269 6.81 11.33 18.26
N LEU A 270 7.36 10.21 17.77
CA LEU A 270 7.50 8.99 18.56
C LEU A 270 8.41 9.19 19.79
N ALA A 271 9.55 9.88 19.61
CA ALA A 271 10.47 10.15 20.71
C ALA A 271 9.77 10.92 21.86
N LYS A 272 8.93 11.89 21.49
CA LYS A 272 8.08 12.62 22.46
C LYS A 272 7.10 11.67 23.16
N ASP A 273 6.40 10.79 22.40
CA ASP A 273 5.48 9.81 22.98
C ASP A 273 6.19 8.83 23.94
N VAL A 274 7.44 8.46 23.65
CA VAL A 274 8.27 7.63 24.53
C VAL A 274 8.69 8.39 25.79
N GLN A 275 9.16 9.63 25.64
CA GLN A 275 9.55 10.48 26.77
C GLN A 275 8.40 10.74 27.73
N GLU A 276 7.18 10.91 27.23
CA GLU A 276 5.97 11.09 28.01
C GLU A 276 5.37 9.77 28.55
N GLY A 277 6.00 8.64 28.29
CA GLY A 277 5.57 7.32 28.78
C GLY A 277 4.34 6.74 28.09
N ARG A 278 3.87 7.33 26.99
CA ARG A 278 2.72 6.82 26.23
C ARG A 278 3.06 5.57 25.42
N ILE A 279 4.31 5.44 24.97
CA ILE A 279 4.80 4.30 24.20
C ILE A 279 6.13 3.83 24.80
N ALA A 280 6.27 2.53 25.03
CA ALA A 280 7.56 1.91 25.33
C ALA A 280 8.21 1.44 24.02
N PHE A 281 9.36 2.00 23.65
CA PHE A 281 10.12 1.54 22.49
C PHE A 281 11.13 0.47 22.93
N ARG A 282 11.09 -0.71 22.28
CA ARG A 282 12.03 -1.81 22.53
C ARG A 282 12.65 -2.29 21.22
N THR A 283 13.91 -2.70 21.31
CA THR A 283 14.60 -3.40 20.23
C THR A 283 14.79 -4.87 20.57
N GLY A 284 14.60 -5.73 19.57
CA GLY A 284 14.76 -7.18 19.70
C GLY A 284 14.07 -7.92 18.56
N GLU A 285 14.53 -9.10 18.26
CA GLU A 285 13.90 -9.99 17.28
C GLU A 285 13.12 -11.07 18.02
N VAL A 286 11.86 -11.28 17.63
CA VAL A 286 11.03 -12.33 18.22
C VAL A 286 11.47 -13.68 17.68
N SER A 287 12.10 -14.50 18.52
CA SER A 287 12.52 -15.87 18.18
C SER A 287 11.37 -16.87 18.37
N LYS A 288 10.57 -16.68 19.43
CA LYS A 288 9.44 -17.54 19.78
C LYS A 288 8.33 -16.73 20.43
N ALA A 289 7.09 -17.18 20.25
CA ALA A 289 5.96 -16.63 20.99
C ALA A 289 4.97 -17.74 21.38
N LEU A 290 4.30 -17.58 22.52
CA LEU A 290 3.37 -18.53 23.09
C LEU A 290 2.07 -17.82 23.51
N CYS A 291 0.94 -18.50 23.31
CA CYS A 291 -0.32 -18.13 23.93
C CYS A 291 -0.38 -18.75 25.32
N LEU A 292 -0.54 -17.92 26.34
CA LEU A 292 -0.65 -18.37 27.73
C LEU A 292 -2.10 -18.81 28.04
N PRO A 293 -2.31 -19.63 29.09
CA PRO A 293 -3.69 -20.01 29.53
C PRO A 293 -4.55 -18.81 29.90
N SER A 294 -3.94 -17.69 30.29
CA SER A 294 -4.62 -16.40 30.53
C SER A 294 -5.12 -15.70 29.27
N GLY A 295 -4.81 -16.20 28.07
CA GLY A 295 -5.05 -15.55 26.80
C GLY A 295 -3.98 -14.51 26.40
N LYS A 296 -3.05 -14.17 27.30
CA LYS A 296 -1.94 -13.28 26.99
C LYS A 296 -0.93 -13.93 26.06
N VAL A 297 -0.18 -13.11 25.34
CA VAL A 297 0.94 -13.53 24.49
C VAL A 297 2.24 -13.23 25.20
N ARG A 298 3.09 -14.27 25.34
CA ARG A 298 4.48 -14.14 25.78
C ARG A 298 5.40 -14.29 24.59
N MET A 299 6.24 -13.29 24.35
CA MET A 299 7.25 -13.26 23.29
C MET A 299 8.65 -13.34 23.90
N PHE A 300 9.47 -14.21 23.32
CA PHE A 300 10.89 -14.34 23.65
C PHE A 300 11.68 -13.57 22.59
N LEU A 301 12.54 -12.67 23.04
CA LEU A 301 13.31 -11.78 22.18
C LEU A 301 14.78 -12.19 22.23
N ASP A 302 15.41 -12.12 21.06
CA ASP A 302 16.87 -12.21 20.90
C ASP A 302 17.43 -10.80 20.68
N ASN A 303 18.70 -10.61 21.06
CA ASN A 303 19.49 -9.41 20.78
C ASN A 303 18.89 -8.07 21.30
N PRO A 304 18.82 -7.83 22.63
CA PRO A 304 19.27 -8.69 23.74
C PRO A 304 18.21 -9.72 24.15
N PRO A 305 18.59 -10.84 24.73
CA PRO A 305 17.65 -11.81 25.29
C PRO A 305 16.77 -11.19 26.36
N SER A 306 15.45 -11.29 26.17
CA SER A 306 14.44 -10.75 27.09
C SER A 306 13.06 -11.34 26.79
N GLU A 307 12.11 -11.09 27.67
CA GLU A 307 10.73 -11.50 27.49
C GLU A 307 9.79 -10.28 27.50
N LEU A 308 8.67 -10.42 26.81
CA LEU A 308 7.60 -9.45 26.78
C LEU A 308 6.25 -10.15 26.83
N GLU A 309 5.39 -9.76 27.77
CA GLU A 309 4.00 -10.18 27.82
C GLU A 309 3.06 -9.03 27.38
N THR A 310 2.00 -9.37 26.66
CA THR A 310 1.00 -8.43 26.17
C THR A 310 -0.37 -9.11 26.02
N ASP A 311 -1.45 -8.34 26.03
CA ASP A 311 -2.78 -8.88 25.77
C ASP A 311 -3.04 -9.10 24.28
N GLY A 312 -2.31 -8.38 23.41
CA GLY A 312 -2.44 -8.56 21.98
C GLY A 312 -1.25 -8.08 21.18
N VAL A 313 -1.13 -8.58 19.95
CA VAL A 313 -0.03 -8.26 19.03
C VAL A 313 -0.57 -7.73 17.72
N VAL A 314 -0.15 -6.53 17.33
CA VAL A 314 -0.44 -5.93 16.01
C VAL A 314 0.83 -5.98 15.16
N LEU A 315 0.79 -6.72 14.07
CA LEU A 315 1.88 -6.82 13.12
C LEU A 315 1.85 -5.64 12.15
N ALA A 316 2.97 -4.94 12.01
CA ALA A 316 3.25 -3.93 11.00
C ALA A 316 4.54 -4.30 10.24
N THR A 317 4.61 -5.57 9.83
CA THR A 317 5.80 -6.24 9.26
C THR A 317 5.90 -6.08 7.74
N GLY A 318 5.01 -5.29 7.13
CA GLY A 318 4.97 -5.01 5.70
C GLY A 318 4.29 -6.11 4.90
N PHE A 319 4.68 -6.24 3.64
CA PHE A 319 4.07 -7.16 2.68
C PHE A 319 5.07 -8.22 2.21
N GLU A 320 4.56 -9.32 1.69
CA GLU A 320 5.38 -10.33 1.01
C GLU A 320 6.09 -9.71 -0.20
N SER A 321 7.27 -10.22 -0.51
CA SER A 321 8.07 -9.73 -1.65
C SER A 321 7.71 -10.39 -2.99
N ALA A 322 6.62 -11.13 -3.04
CA ALA A 322 6.13 -11.79 -4.24
C ALA A 322 5.68 -10.77 -5.30
N ARG A 323 5.68 -11.20 -6.57
CA ARG A 323 5.11 -10.42 -7.66
C ARG A 323 3.61 -10.19 -7.40
N PRO A 324 3.10 -8.95 -7.58
CA PRO A 324 1.67 -8.66 -7.43
C PRO A 324 0.79 -9.44 -8.41
N GLY A 325 -0.48 -9.63 -8.02
CA GLY A 325 -1.52 -10.19 -8.87
C GLY A 325 -1.72 -11.70 -8.76
N GLY A 326 -0.85 -12.42 -8.02
CA GLY A 326 -1.05 -13.83 -7.68
C GLY A 326 -1.46 -14.71 -8.87
N GLU A 327 -2.46 -15.55 -8.67
CA GLU A 327 -2.93 -16.53 -9.65
C GLU A 327 -3.49 -15.90 -10.94
N LEU A 328 -4.13 -14.73 -10.86
CA LEU A 328 -4.60 -13.99 -12.04
C LEU A 328 -3.45 -13.70 -13.02
N VAL A 329 -2.35 -13.20 -12.49
CA VAL A 329 -1.17 -12.83 -13.30
C VAL A 329 -0.43 -14.07 -13.79
N GLU A 330 -0.33 -15.14 -12.99
CA GLU A 330 0.24 -16.42 -13.43
C GLU A 330 -0.54 -16.98 -14.62
N ARG A 331 -1.85 -17.08 -14.52
CA ARG A 331 -2.71 -17.55 -15.61
C ARG A 331 -2.62 -16.65 -16.86
N ALA A 332 -2.50 -15.33 -16.69
CA ALA A 332 -2.34 -14.42 -17.81
C ALA A 332 -1.01 -14.66 -18.53
N ILE A 333 0.08 -14.90 -17.80
CA ILE A 333 1.39 -15.22 -18.38
C ILE A 333 1.31 -16.48 -19.25
N GLU A 334 0.68 -17.52 -18.75
CA GLU A 334 0.51 -18.78 -19.47
C GLU A 334 -0.38 -18.61 -20.72
N ALA A 335 -1.55 -17.99 -20.55
CA ALA A 335 -2.54 -17.83 -21.61
C ALA A 335 -2.05 -16.96 -22.78
N PHE A 336 -1.30 -15.91 -22.50
CA PHE A 336 -0.80 -14.95 -23.50
C PHE A 336 0.69 -15.10 -23.79
N ARG A 337 1.38 -16.07 -23.16
CA ARG A 337 2.84 -16.24 -23.26
C ARG A 337 3.60 -14.95 -23.00
N LEU A 338 3.19 -14.24 -21.93
CA LEU A 338 3.73 -12.92 -21.63
C LEU A 338 5.22 -12.98 -21.24
N PRO A 339 6.07 -12.11 -21.81
CA PRO A 339 7.50 -12.15 -21.54
C PRO A 339 7.81 -11.69 -20.10
N CYS A 340 8.59 -12.52 -19.39
CA CYS A 340 9.04 -12.23 -18.03
C CYS A 340 10.57 -12.19 -17.95
N ALA A 341 11.08 -11.28 -17.13
CA ALA A 341 12.48 -11.28 -16.75
C ALA A 341 12.80 -12.47 -15.82
N PRO A 342 14.08 -12.85 -15.62
CA PRO A 342 14.47 -13.96 -14.74
C PRO A 342 13.94 -13.83 -13.30
N CYS A 343 13.69 -12.61 -12.83
CA CYS A 343 13.08 -12.34 -11.53
C CYS A 343 11.54 -12.54 -11.49
N GLY A 344 10.91 -12.98 -12.60
CA GLY A 344 9.49 -13.21 -12.73
C GLY A 344 8.63 -11.95 -12.97
N TYR A 345 9.23 -10.77 -13.03
CA TYR A 345 8.49 -9.52 -13.33
C TYR A 345 8.33 -9.30 -14.83
N PRO A 346 7.30 -8.54 -15.26
CA PRO A 346 7.04 -8.25 -16.66
C PRO A 346 8.22 -7.64 -17.41
N VAL A 347 8.42 -8.04 -18.66
CA VAL A 347 9.23 -7.32 -19.63
C VAL A 347 8.30 -6.41 -20.43
N LEU A 348 8.40 -5.12 -20.20
CA LEU A 348 7.49 -4.10 -20.72
C LEU A 348 8.17 -3.25 -21.79
N ASP A 349 7.37 -2.70 -22.71
CA ASP A 349 7.82 -1.63 -23.58
C ASP A 349 7.81 -0.25 -22.87
N GLU A 350 8.17 0.81 -23.60
CA GLU A 350 8.21 2.18 -23.10
C GLU A 350 6.83 2.75 -22.70
N HIS A 351 5.74 2.11 -23.15
CA HIS A 351 4.36 2.47 -22.83
C HIS A 351 3.74 1.58 -21.76
N LEU A 352 4.57 0.80 -21.03
CA LEU A 352 4.15 -0.17 -20.02
C LEU A 352 3.21 -1.25 -20.56
N ARG A 353 3.33 -1.60 -21.85
CA ARG A 353 2.60 -2.68 -22.46
C ARG A 353 3.36 -4.00 -22.27
N TRP A 354 2.64 -4.98 -21.79
CA TRP A 354 3.11 -6.36 -21.67
C TRP A 354 2.68 -7.22 -22.86
N HIS A 355 1.57 -6.82 -23.48
CA HIS A 355 0.98 -7.37 -24.69
C HIS A 355 0.28 -6.22 -25.45
N PRO A 356 0.06 -6.28 -26.76
CA PRO A 356 -0.66 -5.22 -27.49
C PRO A 356 -1.95 -4.73 -26.83
N SER A 357 -2.66 -5.62 -26.11
CA SER A 357 -3.91 -5.31 -25.42
C SER A 357 -3.80 -5.38 -23.88
N ILE A 358 -2.61 -5.62 -23.29
CA ILE A 358 -2.45 -5.68 -21.83
C ILE A 358 -1.37 -4.69 -21.39
N HIS A 359 -1.78 -3.75 -20.55
CA HIS A 359 -0.92 -2.76 -19.91
C HIS A 359 -0.81 -3.06 -18.43
N VAL A 360 0.26 -2.62 -17.80
CA VAL A 360 0.46 -2.79 -16.35
C VAL A 360 0.81 -1.47 -15.68
N SER A 361 0.52 -1.36 -14.39
CA SER A 361 0.89 -0.20 -13.58
C SER A 361 1.15 -0.59 -12.12
N GLY A 362 1.82 0.31 -11.39
CA GLY A 362 2.08 0.14 -9.97
C GLY A 362 3.15 -0.89 -9.67
N GLY A 363 2.93 -1.72 -8.65
CA GLY A 363 3.90 -2.69 -8.18
C GLY A 363 4.24 -3.81 -9.15
N LEU A 364 3.45 -4.00 -10.20
CA LEU A 364 3.66 -5.02 -11.24
C LEU A 364 4.55 -4.49 -12.39
N ALA A 365 4.57 -3.16 -12.62
CA ALA A 365 5.33 -2.51 -13.68
C ALA A 365 6.85 -2.44 -13.41
#